data_c54cf3ab9d6608fc1ab2ceca864df293
#
_entry.id   c54cf3ab9d6608fc1ab2ceca864df293
#
_cell.length_a   1.000
_cell.length_b   1.000
_cell.length_c   1.000
_cell.angle_alpha   90.00
_cell.angle_beta   90.00
_cell.angle_gamma   90.00
#
_symmetry.space_group_name_H-M   'P 1'
#
loop_
_entity.id
_entity.type
_entity.pdbx_description
1 polymer ?
#
loop_
_entity_poly.entity_id
_entity_poly.type
_entity_poly.pdbx_seq_one_letter_code
_entity_poly.pdbx_strand_id
1 'polypeptide(L)'
;MSQLKITTVNITIRGTVEDKHNVLGFAEVIIENSLVIKNIKILKGKNSKRKILTFPSQVTKESKKRYDICYPINKETREYFEKVIFNAFDKLVEVQPE
;
A
#
# COMPACT_ATOMS: atom_id res chain seq x y z
N MET A 1 14.56 17.21 11.65
CA MET A 1 14.09 16.78 10.38
C MET A 1 12.70 16.28 10.42
N SER A 2 11.88 16.90 9.66
CA SER A 2 10.49 16.52 9.66
C SER A 2 10.28 15.37 8.69
N GLN A 3 9.84 14.27 9.19
CA GLN A 3 9.37 13.18 8.38
C GLN A 3 7.87 13.28 8.25
N LEU A 4 7.35 12.78 7.15
CA LEU A 4 5.91 12.67 7.01
C LEU A 4 5.38 11.78 8.11
N LYS A 5 4.31 12.20 8.74
CA LYS A 5 3.70 11.42 9.79
C LYS A 5 2.36 10.89 9.34
N ILE A 6 2.26 9.59 9.25
CA ILE A 6 0.99 8.95 8.93
C ILE A 6 0.14 8.93 10.19
N THR A 7 -0.99 9.61 10.13
CA THR A 7 -1.86 9.73 11.29
C THR A 7 -3.01 8.73 11.29
N THR A 8 -3.37 8.21 10.12
CA THR A 8 -4.42 7.21 10.02
C THR A 8 -4.13 6.27 8.86
N VAL A 9 -4.38 4.99 9.06
CA VAL A 9 -4.27 3.98 8.01
C VAL A 9 -5.56 3.21 7.96
N ASN A 10 -6.18 3.17 6.80
CA ASN A 10 -7.38 2.37 6.58
C ASN A 10 -7.04 1.26 5.58
N ILE A 11 -7.34 0.03 5.96
CA ILE A 11 -7.03 -1.13 5.14
C ILE A 11 -8.33 -1.79 4.73
N THR A 12 -8.45 -2.09 3.44
CA THR A 12 -9.54 -2.91 2.92
C THR A 12 -8.94 -4.20 2.42
N ILE A 13 -9.32 -5.31 3.05
CA ILE A 13 -8.80 -6.62 2.67
C ILE A 13 -9.61 -7.16 1.52
N ARG A 14 -8.92 -7.59 0.50
CA ARG A 14 -9.54 -8.28 -0.60
C ARG A 14 -9.45 -9.75 -0.32
N GLY A 15 -10.58 -10.36 -0.10
CA GLY A 15 -10.63 -11.67 0.51
C GLY A 15 -10.45 -12.88 -0.38
N THR A 16 -10.01 -12.77 -1.62
CA THR A 16 -9.92 -13.94 -2.45
C THR A 16 -8.48 -14.31 -2.75
N VAL A 17 -8.16 -15.55 -2.46
CA VAL A 17 -6.87 -16.13 -2.75
C VAL A 17 -6.66 -16.29 -4.26
N GLU A 18 -7.73 -16.19 -5.01
CA GLU A 18 -7.69 -16.47 -6.44
C GLU A 18 -7.45 -15.23 -7.29
N ASP A 19 -7.11 -14.13 -6.67
CA ASP A 19 -6.85 -12.92 -7.42
C ASP A 19 -5.61 -13.11 -8.27
N LYS A 20 -5.78 -12.99 -9.57
CA LYS A 20 -4.69 -13.19 -10.53
C LYS A 20 -3.54 -12.22 -10.34
N HIS A 21 -3.80 -11.12 -9.68
CA HIS A 21 -2.80 -10.07 -9.49
C HIS A 21 -2.12 -10.13 -8.13
N ASN A 22 -2.44 -11.15 -7.34
CA ASN A 22 -1.86 -11.31 -6.00
C ASN A 22 -2.12 -10.12 -5.09
N VAL A 23 -3.24 -9.44 -5.30
CA VAL A 23 -3.58 -8.30 -4.46
C VAL A 23 -4.18 -8.79 -3.15
N LEU A 24 -3.54 -8.47 -2.04
CA LEU A 24 -4.02 -8.83 -0.73
C LEU A 24 -5.01 -7.82 -0.18
N GLY A 25 -4.86 -6.57 -0.58
CA GLY A 25 -5.76 -5.53 -0.11
C GLY A 25 -5.34 -4.17 -0.61
N PHE A 26 -6.08 -3.18 -0.15
CA PHE A 26 -5.82 -1.78 -0.49
C PHE A 26 -5.63 -0.98 0.77
N ALA A 27 -4.77 0.00 0.70
CA ALA A 27 -4.50 0.87 1.83
C ALA A 27 -4.80 2.32 1.46
N GLU A 28 -5.26 3.05 2.45
CA GLU A 28 -5.45 4.49 2.35
C GLU A 28 -4.77 5.08 3.57
N VAL A 29 -3.90 6.06 3.37
CA VAL A 29 -3.21 6.69 4.48
C VAL A 29 -3.53 8.16 4.52
N ILE A 30 -3.64 8.69 5.74
CA ILE A 30 -3.81 10.12 5.95
C ILE A 30 -2.53 10.63 6.61
N ILE A 31 -1.94 11.65 6.01
CA ILE A 31 -0.69 12.21 6.46
C ILE A 31 -0.96 13.52 7.16
N GLU A 32 -0.52 13.61 8.41
CA GLU A 32 -0.62 14.83 9.23
C GLU A 32 -2.03 15.41 9.25
N ASN A 33 -3.02 14.53 9.25
CA ASN A 33 -4.45 14.91 9.24
C ASN A 33 -4.81 15.87 8.12
N SER A 34 -4.01 15.94 7.07
CA SER A 34 -4.17 16.96 6.05
C SER A 34 -4.19 16.42 4.63
N LEU A 35 -3.60 15.26 4.40
CA LEU A 35 -3.48 14.73 3.05
C LEU A 35 -3.79 13.25 3.04
N VAL A 36 -4.64 12.83 2.12
CA VAL A 36 -4.96 11.41 1.98
C VAL A 36 -4.35 10.88 0.69
N ILE A 37 -3.75 9.68 0.79
CA ILE A 37 -3.28 8.95 -0.37
C ILE A 37 -4.08 7.66 -0.44
N LYS A 38 -4.79 7.48 -1.53
CA LYS A 38 -5.65 6.32 -1.76
C LYS A 38 -5.04 5.39 -2.79
N ASN A 39 -5.61 4.20 -2.88
CA ASN A 39 -5.24 3.22 -3.91
C ASN A 39 -3.82 2.70 -3.79
N ILE A 40 -3.32 2.60 -2.58
CA ILE A 40 -2.08 1.90 -2.34
C ILE A 40 -2.42 0.42 -2.28
N LYS A 41 -1.78 -0.39 -3.11
CA LYS A 41 -2.07 -1.81 -3.16
C LYS A 41 -1.06 -2.60 -2.35
N ILE A 42 -1.56 -3.58 -1.63
CA ILE A 42 -0.70 -4.52 -0.91
C ILE A 42 -0.69 -5.80 -1.72
N LEU A 43 0.47 -6.16 -2.22
CA LEU A 43 0.63 -7.32 -3.08
C LEU A 43 1.45 -8.39 -2.38
N LYS A 44 1.22 -9.64 -2.79
CA LYS A 44 2.02 -10.75 -2.34
C LYS A 44 3.14 -10.99 -3.36
N GLY A 45 4.36 -11.13 -2.89
CA GLY A 45 5.49 -11.43 -3.77
C GLY A 45 5.34 -12.83 -4.38
N LYS A 46 5.81 -12.97 -5.61
CA LYS A 46 5.62 -14.22 -6.35
C LYS A 46 6.30 -15.42 -5.72
N ASN A 47 7.52 -15.27 -5.30
CA ASN A 47 8.29 -16.40 -4.78
C ASN A 47 8.75 -16.17 -3.35
N SER A 48 8.08 -15.30 -2.64
CA SER A 48 8.44 -15.04 -1.27
C SER A 48 7.19 -14.67 -0.49
N LYS A 49 7.30 -14.79 0.81
CA LYS A 49 6.20 -14.40 1.68
C LYS A 49 6.18 -12.91 1.95
N ARG A 50 7.04 -12.17 1.27
CA ARG A 50 7.12 -10.73 1.49
C ARG A 50 5.97 -10.03 0.81
N LYS A 51 5.46 -9.03 1.49
CA LYS A 51 4.46 -8.14 0.92
C LYS A 51 5.14 -7.01 0.18
N ILE A 52 4.47 -6.52 -0.83
CA ILE A 52 4.99 -5.42 -1.65
C ILE A 52 3.93 -4.34 -1.70
N LEU A 53 4.35 -3.10 -1.54
CA LEU A 53 3.44 -1.96 -1.72
C LEU A 53 3.58 -1.43 -3.14
N THR A 54 2.44 -1.15 -3.75
CA THR A 54 2.39 -0.48 -5.04
C THR A 54 1.62 0.82 -4.86
N PHE A 55 2.25 1.92 -5.18
CA PHE A 55 1.65 3.23 -4.99
C PHE A 55 0.77 3.60 -6.19
N PRO A 56 -0.09 4.62 -6.04
CA PRO A 56 -0.99 5.00 -7.12
C PRO A 56 -0.23 5.29 -8.40
N SER A 57 -0.73 4.76 -9.50
CA SER A 57 -0.08 4.92 -10.78
C SER A 57 -1.12 5.06 -11.87
N GLN A 58 -0.68 5.54 -13.02
CA GLN A 58 -1.54 5.73 -14.16
C GLN A 58 -0.82 5.24 -15.41
N VAL A 59 -1.58 4.64 -16.32
CA VAL A 59 -1.05 4.17 -17.59
C VAL A 59 -1.52 5.11 -18.68
N THR A 60 -0.58 5.59 -19.50
CA THR A 60 -0.95 6.45 -20.62
C THR A 60 -1.43 5.61 -21.78
N LYS A 61 -2.44 6.09 -22.48
CA LYS A 61 -3.01 5.36 -23.61
C LYS A 61 -2.07 5.32 -24.81
N GLU A 62 -1.25 6.34 -24.97
CA GLU A 62 -0.40 6.44 -26.14
C GLU A 62 0.83 5.56 -26.07
N SER A 63 1.54 5.58 -24.96
CA SER A 63 2.79 4.85 -24.85
C SER A 63 2.67 3.59 -24.02
N LYS A 64 1.53 3.37 -23.37
CA LYS A 64 1.27 2.25 -22.49
C LYS A 64 2.29 2.14 -21.36
N LYS A 65 2.93 3.25 -21.04
CA LYS A 65 3.86 3.30 -19.92
C LYS A 65 3.12 3.64 -18.64
N ARG A 66 3.57 3.04 -17.55
CA ARG A 66 2.99 3.30 -16.26
C ARG A 66 3.78 4.37 -15.54
N TYR A 67 3.08 5.36 -15.02
CA TYR A 67 3.67 6.39 -14.20
C TYR A 67 3.13 6.32 -12.80
N ASP A 68 4.00 6.40 -11.83
CA ASP A 68 3.55 6.55 -10.45
C ASP A 68 3.07 7.98 -10.25
N ILE A 69 1.86 8.11 -9.72
CA ILE A 69 1.29 9.43 -9.45
C ILE A 69 1.82 9.98 -8.14
N CYS A 70 1.96 9.10 -7.16
CA CYS A 70 2.38 9.49 -5.82
C CYS A 70 3.19 8.35 -5.24
N TYR A 71 4.41 8.64 -4.79
CA TYR A 71 5.28 7.59 -4.24
C TYR A 71 6.37 8.22 -3.39
N PRO A 72 6.95 7.46 -2.46
CA PRO A 72 8.07 7.97 -1.67
C PRO A 72 9.31 8.10 -2.55
N ILE A 73 10.04 9.19 -2.38
CA ILE A 73 11.22 9.44 -3.19
C ILE A 73 12.52 9.07 -2.50
N ASN A 74 12.45 8.58 -1.28
CA ASN A 74 13.64 8.11 -0.60
C ASN A 74 13.33 6.82 0.15
N LYS A 75 14.39 6.11 0.49
CA LYS A 75 14.27 4.80 1.10
C LYS A 75 13.64 4.88 2.49
N GLU A 76 14.00 5.87 3.27
CA GLU A 76 13.48 6.00 4.63
C GLU A 76 11.97 6.16 4.64
N THR A 77 11.46 7.00 3.76
CA THR A 77 10.02 7.21 3.68
C THR A 77 9.31 5.96 3.19
N ARG A 78 9.89 5.26 2.21
CA ARG A 78 9.31 4.03 1.71
C ARG A 78 9.23 2.97 2.81
N GLU A 79 10.31 2.82 3.58
CA GLU A 79 10.31 1.85 4.66
C GLU A 79 9.32 2.21 5.76
N TYR A 80 9.16 3.49 6.01
CA TYR A 80 8.20 3.95 6.98
C TYR A 80 6.77 3.61 6.55
N PHE A 81 6.44 3.87 5.29
CA PHE A 81 5.13 3.53 4.77
C PHE A 81 4.88 2.03 4.84
N GLU A 82 5.88 1.25 4.43
CA GLU A 82 5.75 -0.21 4.48
C GLU A 82 5.52 -0.69 5.89
N LYS A 83 6.29 -0.18 6.83
CA LYS A 83 6.16 -0.61 8.21
C LYS A 83 4.78 -0.30 8.77
N VAL A 84 4.30 0.92 8.56
CA VAL A 84 3.02 1.34 9.12
C VAL A 84 1.87 0.58 8.47
N ILE A 85 1.90 0.46 7.15
CA ILE A 85 0.82 -0.18 6.41
C ILE A 85 0.80 -1.68 6.69
N PHE A 86 1.95 -2.33 6.66
CA PHE A 86 2.01 -3.77 6.91
C PHE A 86 1.62 -4.11 8.33
N ASN A 87 2.00 -3.30 9.31
CA ASN A 87 1.57 -3.51 10.68
C ASN A 87 0.06 -3.42 10.81
N ALA A 88 -0.55 -2.44 10.17
CA ALA A 88 -2.01 -2.29 10.21
C ALA A 88 -2.68 -3.46 9.51
N PHE A 89 -2.13 -3.90 8.40
CA PHE A 89 -2.67 -5.04 7.66
C PHE A 89 -2.59 -6.32 8.51
N ASP A 90 -1.45 -6.55 9.12
CA ASP A 90 -1.26 -7.77 9.92
C ASP A 90 -2.20 -7.79 11.12
N LYS A 91 -2.40 -6.65 11.77
CA LYS A 91 -3.33 -6.59 12.89
C LYS A 91 -4.75 -6.88 12.46
N LEU A 92 -5.13 -6.38 11.30
CA LEU A 92 -6.48 -6.59 10.80
C LEU A 92 -6.72 -8.06 10.46
N VAL A 93 -5.73 -8.71 9.88
CA VAL A 93 -5.81 -10.13 9.55
C VAL A 93 -5.89 -10.98 10.82
N GLU A 94 -5.13 -10.61 11.85
CA GLU A 94 -5.14 -11.37 13.10
C GLU A 94 -6.49 -11.28 13.80
N VAL A 95 -7.15 -10.14 13.71
CA VAL A 95 -8.40 -9.91 14.42
C VAL A 95 -9.57 -10.59 13.73
N GLN A 96 -9.50 -10.78 12.43
CA GLN A 96 -10.60 -11.38 11.71
C GLN A 96 -10.69 -12.88 11.98
N PRO A 97 -11.84 -13.34 12.49
CA PRO A 97 -12.05 -14.77 12.63
C PRO A 97 -12.20 -15.40 11.26
N GLU A 98 -11.76 -16.55 11.13
CA GLU A 98 -11.88 -17.28 9.87
C GLU A 98 -13.31 -17.70 9.57
#